data_c82bb34e9c9d4bad989d1c812aef3e57
#
_entry.id   c82bb34e9c9d4bad989d1c812aef3e57
#
_cell.length_a   1.000
_cell.length_b   1.000
_cell.length_c   1.000
_cell.angle_alpha   90.00
_cell.angle_beta   90.00
_cell.angle_gamma   90.00
#
_symmetry.space_group_name_H-M   'P 1'
#
loop_
_entity.id
_entity.type
_entity.pdbx_description
1 polymer ?
#
loop_
_entity_poly.entity_id
_entity_poly.type
_entity_poly.pdbx_seq_one_letter_code
_entity_poly.pdbx_strand_id
1 'polypeptide(L)'
;VSALLEKIAEHDYVDLICPAKIVDYRRNKNNIMIDLDGTRSLTAQLLIGADGGSSKVRDHFGFKLKEWDYQQEAIVSTIRTEKSNERTAWQSFTAKGPLAFLPLNDKDNLHHCSLVWSQDSPTAQKLMTLDDKNFCDALTVASESCLGKILSIDRRFSFPLIQRHAAEYAQSRVVLVGDAAHTIHPLAGQGVNLGFSDVEVLVDEIQRAWSRDIDIGNIAVLSRYQRRRKPENLAMMALMEGFKRLFANDRLSMRLLRSLGMSKLDDLNFLKTAIIKKAMGV
;
A
#
# COMPACT_ATOMS: atom_id res chain seq x y z
N VAL A 1 11.45 3.24 -7.45
CA VAL A 1 11.13 2.89 -8.86
C VAL A 1 12.42 2.83 -9.67
N SER A 2 13.26 3.89 -9.67
CA SER A 2 14.49 3.96 -10.48
C SER A 2 15.41 2.75 -10.29
N ALA A 3 15.73 2.37 -9.05
CA ALA A 3 16.57 1.21 -8.75
C ALA A 3 16.01 -0.12 -9.28
N LEU A 4 14.66 -0.27 -9.31
CA LEU A 4 14.03 -1.45 -9.90
C LEU A 4 14.11 -1.44 -11.43
N LEU A 5 13.98 -0.27 -12.05
CA LEU A 5 14.12 -0.13 -13.51
C LEU A 5 15.58 -0.39 -13.94
N GLU A 6 16.55 0.12 -13.20
CA GLU A 6 17.97 -0.19 -13.42
C GLU A 6 18.21 -1.70 -13.33
N LYS A 7 17.65 -2.34 -12.29
CA LYS A 7 17.80 -3.78 -12.12
C LYS A 7 17.13 -4.60 -13.25
N ILE A 8 15.97 -4.19 -13.73
CA ILE A 8 15.31 -4.81 -14.90
C ILE A 8 16.20 -4.72 -16.14
N ALA A 9 16.84 -3.56 -16.37
CA ALA A 9 17.69 -3.33 -17.53
C ALA A 9 18.97 -4.21 -17.55
N GLU A 10 19.36 -4.80 -16.42
CA GLU A 10 20.48 -5.75 -16.33
C GLU A 10 20.13 -7.17 -16.84
N HIS A 11 18.85 -7.43 -17.16
CA HIS A 11 18.39 -8.78 -17.50
C HIS A 11 17.79 -8.86 -18.92
N ASP A 12 18.49 -9.52 -19.83
CA ASP A 12 18.10 -9.67 -21.24
C ASP A 12 16.81 -10.49 -21.48
N TYR A 13 16.33 -11.19 -20.45
CA TYR A 13 15.10 -11.99 -20.52
C TYR A 13 13.87 -11.25 -19.99
N VAL A 14 13.99 -9.96 -19.71
CA VAL A 14 12.88 -9.11 -19.26
C VAL A 14 12.65 -7.99 -20.26
N ASP A 15 11.51 -8.00 -20.91
CA ASP A 15 11.10 -6.96 -21.85
C ASP A 15 10.26 -5.88 -21.12
N LEU A 16 10.77 -4.66 -21.07
CA LEU A 16 10.01 -3.50 -20.58
C LEU A 16 9.38 -2.78 -21.78
N ILE A 17 8.05 -2.83 -21.87
CA ILE A 17 7.27 -2.15 -22.93
C ILE A 17 6.61 -0.91 -22.31
N CYS A 18 7.24 0.24 -22.48
CA CYS A 18 6.78 1.52 -21.95
C CYS A 18 7.14 2.66 -22.92
N PRO A 19 6.18 3.52 -23.32
CA PRO A 19 4.76 3.48 -22.96
C PRO A 19 4.00 2.37 -23.69
N ALA A 20 3.00 1.79 -23.04
CA ALA A 20 2.10 0.82 -23.65
C ALA A 20 0.68 0.94 -23.08
N LYS A 21 -0.32 0.76 -23.93
CA LYS A 21 -1.72 0.71 -23.53
C LYS A 21 -2.30 -0.64 -23.94
N ILE A 22 -2.80 -1.37 -22.97
CA ILE A 22 -3.51 -2.62 -23.24
C ILE A 22 -4.94 -2.26 -23.68
N VAL A 23 -5.35 -2.84 -24.80
CA VAL A 23 -6.66 -2.62 -25.42
C VAL A 23 -7.61 -3.77 -25.12
N ASP A 24 -7.11 -5.01 -25.14
CA ASP A 24 -7.93 -6.19 -24.92
C ASP A 24 -7.12 -7.35 -24.35
N TYR A 25 -7.85 -8.30 -23.74
CA TYR A 25 -7.31 -9.55 -23.21
C TYR A 25 -8.15 -10.72 -23.71
N ARG A 26 -7.53 -11.76 -24.22
CA ARG A 26 -8.21 -12.98 -24.67
C ARG A 26 -7.59 -14.20 -24.01
N ARG A 27 -8.37 -14.88 -23.19
CA ARG A 27 -7.94 -16.09 -22.48
C ARG A 27 -8.33 -17.35 -23.24
N ASN A 28 -7.34 -18.18 -23.54
CA ASN A 28 -7.49 -19.50 -24.12
C ASN A 28 -7.19 -20.59 -23.08
N LYS A 29 -7.37 -21.85 -23.44
CA LYS A 29 -7.08 -23.00 -22.57
C LYS A 29 -5.60 -23.02 -22.12
N ASN A 30 -4.66 -22.75 -23.04
CA ASN A 30 -3.22 -22.92 -22.80
C ASN A 30 -2.43 -21.61 -22.70
N ASN A 31 -3.03 -20.48 -23.05
CA ASN A 31 -2.37 -19.18 -23.06
C ASN A 31 -3.34 -18.04 -22.82
N ILE A 32 -2.78 -16.86 -22.63
CA ILE A 32 -3.49 -15.60 -22.62
C ILE A 32 -2.87 -14.68 -23.68
N MET A 33 -3.68 -14.00 -24.45
CA MET A 33 -3.27 -13.01 -25.44
C MET A 33 -3.61 -11.62 -24.90
N ILE A 34 -2.73 -10.67 -25.14
CA ILE A 34 -2.83 -9.28 -24.71
C ILE A 34 -2.62 -8.42 -25.93
N ASP A 35 -3.60 -7.63 -26.31
CA ASP A 35 -3.51 -6.70 -27.42
C ASP A 35 -3.07 -5.32 -26.93
N LEU A 36 -1.97 -4.82 -27.51
CA LEU A 36 -1.41 -3.50 -27.23
C LEU A 36 -1.73 -2.55 -28.39
N ASP A 37 -2.27 -1.38 -28.10
CA ASP A 37 -2.47 -0.26 -29.06
C ASP A 37 -3.04 -0.66 -30.44
N GLY A 38 -3.78 -1.79 -30.50
CA GLY A 38 -4.42 -2.28 -31.71
C GLY A 38 -3.49 -2.88 -32.79
N THR A 39 -2.16 -2.86 -32.59
CA THR A 39 -1.19 -3.31 -33.62
C THR A 39 -0.26 -4.43 -33.18
N ARG A 40 -0.03 -4.59 -31.89
CA ARG A 40 0.88 -5.59 -31.31
C ARG A 40 0.14 -6.49 -30.33
N SER A 41 0.26 -7.80 -30.52
CA SER A 41 -0.29 -8.80 -29.60
C SER A 41 0.84 -9.57 -28.93
N LEU A 42 0.69 -9.81 -27.64
CA LEU A 42 1.58 -10.65 -26.84
C LEU A 42 0.85 -11.93 -26.47
N THR A 43 1.57 -13.04 -26.41
CA THR A 43 1.03 -14.32 -25.92
C THR A 43 1.86 -14.79 -24.74
N ALA A 44 1.19 -15.13 -23.65
CA ALA A 44 1.82 -15.57 -22.40
C ALA A 44 1.13 -16.81 -21.83
N GLN A 45 1.85 -17.55 -20.99
CA GLN A 45 1.28 -18.67 -20.24
C GLN A 45 0.49 -18.19 -19.02
N LEU A 46 0.88 -17.05 -18.45
CA LEU A 46 0.29 -16.44 -17.26
C LEU A 46 0.28 -14.92 -17.39
N LEU A 47 -0.83 -14.29 -17.01
CA LEU A 47 -0.96 -12.85 -16.80
C LEU A 47 -0.98 -12.55 -15.31
N ILE A 48 -0.12 -11.63 -14.88
CA ILE A 48 -0.08 -11.14 -13.50
C ILE A 48 -0.60 -9.70 -13.50
N GLY A 49 -1.75 -9.48 -12.88
CA GLY A 49 -2.31 -8.14 -12.66
C GLY A 49 -1.65 -7.49 -11.44
N ALA A 50 -0.76 -6.54 -11.69
CA ALA A 50 -0.08 -5.72 -10.69
C ALA A 50 -0.32 -4.23 -10.94
N ASP A 51 -1.50 -3.88 -11.47
CA ASP A 51 -1.89 -2.60 -12.04
C ASP A 51 -2.66 -1.70 -11.04
N GLY A 52 -2.48 -1.97 -9.72
CA GLY A 52 -2.92 -1.11 -8.64
C GLY A 52 -4.41 -1.22 -8.29
N GLY A 53 -4.87 -0.35 -7.38
CA GLY A 53 -6.22 -0.41 -6.80
C GLY A 53 -7.36 -0.25 -7.81
N SER A 54 -7.11 0.39 -8.97
CA SER A 54 -8.03 0.53 -10.10
C SER A 54 -7.71 -0.46 -11.23
N SER A 55 -7.36 -1.68 -10.88
CA SER A 55 -6.90 -2.73 -11.78
C SER A 55 -7.86 -3.02 -12.92
N LYS A 56 -7.39 -2.82 -14.15
CA LYS A 56 -8.11 -3.18 -15.38
C LYS A 56 -8.11 -4.68 -15.61
N VAL A 57 -7.04 -5.37 -15.22
CA VAL A 57 -6.96 -6.83 -15.27
C VAL A 57 -8.06 -7.44 -14.40
N ARG A 58 -8.19 -7.00 -13.16
CA ARG A 58 -9.25 -7.44 -12.24
C ARG A 58 -10.63 -7.25 -12.85
N ASP A 59 -10.89 -6.06 -13.35
CA ASP A 59 -12.22 -5.68 -13.84
C ASP A 59 -12.57 -6.44 -15.14
N HIS A 60 -11.59 -6.57 -16.09
CA HIS A 60 -11.79 -7.31 -17.35
C HIS A 60 -12.13 -8.79 -17.12
N PHE A 61 -11.45 -9.46 -16.18
CA PHE A 61 -11.69 -10.86 -15.88
C PHE A 61 -12.80 -11.10 -14.85
N GLY A 62 -13.52 -10.05 -14.43
CA GLY A 62 -14.69 -10.16 -13.59
C GLY A 62 -14.40 -10.67 -12.17
N PHE A 63 -13.23 -10.40 -11.63
CA PHE A 63 -12.94 -10.70 -10.23
C PHE A 63 -13.84 -9.85 -9.33
N LYS A 64 -14.61 -10.50 -8.49
CA LYS A 64 -15.50 -9.81 -7.55
C LYS A 64 -14.70 -9.03 -6.51
N LEU A 65 -15.04 -7.76 -6.32
CA LEU A 65 -14.39 -6.85 -5.38
C LEU A 65 -15.34 -6.52 -4.24
N LYS A 66 -14.82 -6.50 -3.03
CA LYS A 66 -15.46 -5.90 -1.86
C LYS A 66 -14.74 -4.60 -1.57
N GLU A 67 -15.51 -3.52 -1.44
CA GLU A 67 -14.97 -2.18 -1.14
C GLU A 67 -15.62 -1.61 0.11
N TRP A 68 -14.83 -0.87 0.87
CA TRP A 68 -15.27 -0.06 2.01
C TRP A 68 -14.65 1.33 1.88
N ASP A 69 -15.50 2.32 1.72
CA ASP A 69 -15.09 3.72 1.77
C ASP A 69 -15.04 4.16 3.23
N TYR A 70 -13.89 4.65 3.64
CA TYR A 70 -13.69 5.18 4.99
C TYR A 70 -14.21 6.60 5.17
N GLN A 71 -14.67 7.24 4.09
CA GLN A 71 -15.03 8.66 4.07
C GLN A 71 -13.90 9.55 4.62
N GLN A 72 -12.70 9.15 4.33
CA GLN A 72 -11.46 9.82 4.70
C GLN A 72 -10.59 10.02 3.48
N GLU A 73 -9.77 11.06 3.52
CA GLU A 73 -8.77 11.35 2.51
C GLU A 73 -7.40 11.46 3.16
N ALA A 74 -6.37 10.98 2.47
CA ALA A 74 -4.98 11.22 2.83
C ALA A 74 -4.45 12.41 2.03
N ILE A 75 -4.06 13.47 2.72
CA ILE A 75 -3.32 14.59 2.14
C ILE A 75 -1.84 14.22 2.16
N VAL A 76 -1.21 14.28 0.99
CA VAL A 76 0.20 13.94 0.79
C VAL A 76 0.93 15.13 0.17
N SER A 77 2.10 15.45 0.71
CA SER A 77 2.98 16.49 0.19
C SER A 77 4.40 16.30 0.71
N THR A 78 5.35 17.06 0.19
CA THR A 78 6.65 17.27 0.83
C THR A 78 6.57 18.52 1.69
N ILE A 79 7.13 18.47 2.89
CA ILE A 79 7.18 19.59 3.82
C ILE A 79 8.62 19.81 4.28
N ARG A 80 8.89 21.07 4.67
CA ARG A 80 10.12 21.44 5.36
C ARG A 80 9.80 21.84 6.78
N THR A 81 10.53 21.26 7.74
CA THR A 81 10.35 21.46 9.18
C THR A 81 11.43 22.36 9.77
N GLU A 82 11.13 23.05 10.86
CA GLU A 82 12.09 23.87 11.61
C GLU A 82 13.17 23.04 12.30
N LYS A 83 12.78 21.91 12.90
CA LYS A 83 13.71 20.97 13.53
C LYS A 83 14.04 19.82 12.58
N SER A 84 15.21 19.22 12.78
CA SER A 84 15.62 18.00 12.08
C SER A 84 14.66 16.84 12.35
N ASN A 85 14.40 16.03 11.34
CA ASN A 85 13.61 14.79 11.45
C ASN A 85 14.42 13.64 12.09
N GLU A 86 15.72 13.81 12.31
CA GLU A 86 16.64 12.82 12.90
C GLU A 86 16.59 11.44 12.23
N ARG A 87 16.24 11.39 10.93
CA ARG A 87 16.00 10.16 10.16
C ARG A 87 14.95 9.25 10.79
N THR A 88 14.04 9.85 11.54
CA THR A 88 12.98 9.17 12.29
C THR A 88 11.62 9.45 11.66
N ALA A 89 10.80 8.42 11.52
CA ALA A 89 9.41 8.56 11.13
C ALA A 89 8.59 8.96 12.37
N TRP A 90 7.92 10.11 12.27
CA TRP A 90 7.06 10.65 13.32
C TRP A 90 5.61 10.39 12.96
N GLN A 91 4.85 9.80 13.86
CA GLN A 91 3.43 9.52 13.62
C GLN A 91 2.62 9.83 14.87
N SER A 92 1.52 10.53 14.68
CA SER A 92 0.49 10.78 15.70
C SER A 92 -0.85 10.23 15.23
N PHE A 93 -1.58 9.60 16.16
CA PHE A 93 -2.94 9.13 15.90
C PHE A 93 -3.92 10.13 16.50
N THR A 94 -4.55 10.91 15.66
CA THR A 94 -5.57 11.88 16.06
C THR A 94 -6.98 11.27 15.95
N ALA A 95 -7.98 11.90 16.59
CA ALA A 95 -9.37 11.47 16.50
C ALA A 95 -9.91 11.45 15.07
N LYS A 96 -9.34 12.27 14.16
CA LYS A 96 -9.75 12.36 12.76
C LYS A 96 -8.94 11.47 11.82
N GLY A 97 -7.83 10.93 12.28
CA GLY A 97 -6.96 10.06 11.50
C GLY A 97 -5.48 10.26 11.83
N PRO A 98 -4.61 9.40 11.31
CA PRO A 98 -3.18 9.50 11.52
C PRO A 98 -2.56 10.68 10.76
N LEU A 99 -1.57 11.29 11.40
CA LEU A 99 -0.66 12.27 10.83
C LEU A 99 0.75 11.69 10.90
N ALA A 100 1.44 11.59 9.77
CA ALA A 100 2.80 11.06 9.71
C ALA A 100 3.74 12.02 8.97
N PHE A 101 4.95 12.18 9.50
CA PHE A 101 6.10 12.79 8.87
C PHE A 101 7.14 11.71 8.62
N LEU A 102 7.35 11.37 7.35
CA LEU A 102 8.29 10.34 6.94
C LEU A 102 9.57 11.01 6.43
N PRO A 103 10.75 10.71 6.99
CA PRO A 103 11.99 11.35 6.59
C PRO A 103 12.28 11.04 5.11
N LEU A 104 12.58 12.07 4.34
CA LEU A 104 13.10 11.89 3.00
C LEU A 104 14.61 11.66 3.08
N ASN A 105 15.11 10.74 2.25
CA ASN A 105 16.54 10.39 2.24
C ASN A 105 17.33 11.44 1.43
N ASP A 106 17.36 12.64 1.94
CA ASP A 106 18.21 13.72 1.44
C ASP A 106 19.46 13.77 2.32
N LYS A 107 20.62 13.39 1.75
CA LYS A 107 21.86 13.24 2.52
C LYS A 107 22.27 14.51 3.25
N ASP A 108 21.88 15.66 2.73
CA ASP A 108 22.32 16.97 3.20
C ASP A 108 21.22 17.77 3.91
N ASN A 109 19.97 17.26 3.95
CA ASN A 109 18.84 18.02 4.48
C ASN A 109 17.88 17.18 5.31
N LEU A 110 18.15 17.12 6.60
CA LEU A 110 17.32 16.40 7.59
C LEU A 110 16.01 17.14 7.94
N HIS A 111 15.65 18.18 7.22
CA HIS A 111 14.44 18.98 7.47
C HIS A 111 13.29 18.67 6.51
N HIS A 112 13.51 17.80 5.51
CA HIS A 112 12.45 17.42 4.57
C HIS A 112 11.77 16.13 5.01
N CYS A 113 10.44 16.16 4.99
CA CYS A 113 9.60 15.00 5.26
C CYS A 113 8.52 14.84 4.20
N SER A 114 8.16 13.60 3.89
CA SER A 114 6.90 13.32 3.23
C SER A 114 5.80 13.37 4.28
N LEU A 115 4.81 14.23 4.06
CA LEU A 115 3.59 14.32 4.84
C LEU A 115 2.59 13.27 4.37
N VAL A 116 1.99 12.53 5.30
CA VAL A 116 0.77 11.75 5.10
C VAL A 116 -0.21 12.12 6.21
N TRP A 117 -1.25 12.86 5.86
CA TRP A 117 -2.24 13.35 6.83
C TRP A 117 -3.65 12.90 6.47
N SER A 118 -4.14 11.89 7.21
CA SER A 118 -5.49 11.39 7.01
C SER A 118 -6.50 12.22 7.78
N GLN A 119 -7.59 12.60 7.11
CA GLN A 119 -8.67 13.42 7.66
C GLN A 119 -10.02 12.92 7.14
N ASP A 120 -11.13 13.25 7.83
CA ASP A 120 -12.45 13.11 7.23
C ASP A 120 -12.55 13.96 5.94
N SER A 121 -13.29 13.47 4.94
CA SER A 121 -13.32 14.11 3.62
C SER A 121 -13.70 15.61 3.66
N PRO A 122 -14.69 16.06 4.47
CA PRO A 122 -15.01 17.48 4.57
C PRO A 122 -13.85 18.33 5.14
N THR A 123 -13.11 17.79 6.12
CA THR A 123 -11.94 18.49 6.70
C THR A 123 -10.79 18.51 5.71
N ALA A 124 -10.51 17.39 5.03
CA ALA A 124 -9.46 17.32 4.01
C ALA A 124 -9.71 18.34 2.89
N GLN A 125 -10.94 18.42 2.38
CA GLN A 125 -11.31 19.38 1.35
C GLN A 125 -11.11 20.83 1.80
N LYS A 126 -11.49 21.17 3.03
CA LYS A 126 -11.22 22.51 3.60
C LYS A 126 -9.71 22.80 3.69
N LEU A 127 -8.92 21.82 4.16
CA LEU A 127 -7.47 21.99 4.22
C LEU A 127 -6.85 22.18 2.84
N MET A 128 -7.33 21.48 1.82
CA MET A 128 -6.85 21.62 0.44
C MET A 128 -7.14 22.99 -0.17
N THR A 129 -8.14 23.75 0.32
CA THR A 129 -8.44 25.12 -0.15
C THR A 129 -7.63 26.21 0.54
N LEU A 130 -6.93 25.89 1.62
CA LEU A 130 -6.07 26.87 2.31
C LEU A 130 -4.87 27.27 1.43
N ASP A 131 -4.40 28.50 1.60
CA ASP A 131 -3.08 28.88 1.09
C ASP A 131 -1.98 28.13 1.85
N ASP A 132 -0.76 28.19 1.35
CA ASP A 132 0.37 27.42 1.91
C ASP A 132 0.69 27.84 3.34
N LYS A 133 0.60 29.14 3.67
CA LYS A 133 0.86 29.65 5.01
C LYS A 133 -0.15 29.11 6.01
N ASN A 134 -1.44 29.28 5.73
CA ASN A 134 -2.51 28.82 6.61
C ASN A 134 -2.52 27.30 6.75
N PHE A 135 -2.17 26.57 5.69
CA PHE A 135 -2.00 25.11 5.76
C PHE A 135 -0.83 24.72 6.66
N CYS A 136 0.34 25.37 6.52
CA CYS A 136 1.52 25.12 7.38
C CYS A 136 1.22 25.41 8.84
N ASP A 137 0.48 26.48 9.14
CA ASP A 137 0.05 26.83 10.49
C ASP A 137 -0.89 25.77 11.07
N ALA A 138 -1.90 25.33 10.29
CA ALA A 138 -2.80 24.25 10.69
C ALA A 138 -2.08 22.94 10.93
N LEU A 139 -1.12 22.59 10.08
CA LEU A 139 -0.30 21.39 10.22
C LEU A 139 0.65 21.46 11.42
N THR A 140 1.22 22.61 11.69
CA THR A 140 2.05 22.87 12.90
C THR A 140 1.25 22.60 14.17
N VAL A 141 0.02 23.10 14.23
CA VAL A 141 -0.88 22.84 15.36
C VAL A 141 -1.26 21.37 15.47
N ALA A 142 -1.64 20.74 14.36
CA ALA A 142 -2.07 19.36 14.31
C ALA A 142 -0.96 18.37 14.70
N SER A 143 0.30 18.70 14.41
CA SER A 143 1.48 17.92 14.77
C SER A 143 2.00 18.20 16.18
N GLU A 144 1.30 19.06 16.97
CA GLU A 144 1.76 19.53 18.29
C GLU A 144 3.20 20.07 18.27
N SER A 145 3.60 20.63 17.11
CA SER A 145 4.95 21.18 16.87
C SER A 145 6.09 20.19 17.17
N CYS A 146 5.89 18.88 16.98
CA CYS A 146 6.90 17.85 17.29
C CYS A 146 8.23 18.11 16.57
N LEU A 147 8.19 18.61 15.33
CA LEU A 147 9.35 19.04 14.55
C LEU A 147 9.46 20.57 14.41
N GLY A 148 8.91 21.32 15.38
CA GLY A 148 8.83 22.77 15.32
C GLY A 148 7.79 23.24 14.32
N LYS A 149 7.97 24.44 13.78
CA LYS A 149 7.09 25.01 12.76
C LYS A 149 7.28 24.29 11.41
N ILE A 150 6.20 24.21 10.65
CA ILE A 150 6.27 23.82 9.23
C ILE A 150 6.59 25.08 8.43
N LEU A 151 7.77 25.09 7.81
CA LEU A 151 8.32 26.28 7.15
C LEU A 151 7.84 26.44 5.72
N SER A 152 7.64 25.32 5.01
CA SER A 152 7.12 25.31 3.65
C SER A 152 6.47 23.98 3.31
N ILE A 153 5.66 23.99 2.27
CA ILE A 153 4.97 22.83 1.72
C ILE A 153 5.03 22.88 0.19
N ASP A 154 5.23 21.73 -0.43
CA ASP A 154 5.13 21.57 -1.87
C ASP A 154 3.67 21.39 -2.32
N ARG A 155 3.48 21.05 -3.62
CA ARG A 155 2.17 20.73 -4.15
C ARG A 155 1.48 19.64 -3.31
N ARG A 156 0.26 19.92 -2.89
CA ARG A 156 -0.57 19.00 -2.11
C ARG A 156 -1.38 18.10 -3.03
N PHE A 157 -1.51 16.84 -2.65
CA PHE A 157 -2.37 15.84 -3.29
C PHE A 157 -3.31 15.27 -2.25
N SER A 158 -4.55 14.97 -2.65
CA SER A 158 -5.52 14.27 -1.80
C SER A 158 -5.96 13.00 -2.47
N PHE A 159 -6.03 11.90 -1.70
CA PHE A 159 -6.43 10.59 -2.17
C PHE A 159 -7.50 10.01 -1.25
N PRO A 160 -8.63 9.51 -1.79
CA PRO A 160 -9.64 8.85 -0.99
C PRO A 160 -9.09 7.55 -0.38
N LEU A 161 -9.38 7.32 0.89
CA LEU A 161 -8.99 6.11 1.59
C LEU A 161 -10.09 5.07 1.44
N ILE A 162 -9.87 4.15 0.51
CA ILE A 162 -10.78 3.06 0.19
C ILE A 162 -10.06 1.74 0.44
N GLN A 163 -10.64 0.89 1.27
CA GLN A 163 -10.19 -0.48 1.41
C GLN A 163 -10.83 -1.35 0.34
N ARG A 164 -10.02 -2.17 -0.32
CA ARG A 164 -10.45 -3.08 -1.38
C ARG A 164 -9.94 -4.48 -1.13
N HIS A 165 -10.76 -5.47 -1.45
CA HIS A 165 -10.36 -6.86 -1.36
C HIS A 165 -11.07 -7.69 -2.42
N ALA A 166 -10.29 -8.32 -3.31
CA ALA A 166 -10.81 -9.25 -4.29
C ALA A 166 -11.28 -10.54 -3.61
N ALA A 167 -12.46 -11.01 -3.99
CA ALA A 167 -13.01 -12.26 -3.46
C ALA A 167 -12.12 -13.47 -3.81
N GLU A 168 -11.45 -13.36 -4.95
CA GLU A 168 -10.50 -14.35 -5.48
C GLU A 168 -9.25 -13.61 -5.97
N TYR A 169 -8.07 -14.22 -5.83
CA TYR A 169 -6.81 -13.66 -6.33
C TYR A 169 -6.36 -14.35 -7.62
N ALA A 170 -6.96 -15.48 -7.96
CA ALA A 170 -6.53 -16.31 -9.07
C ALA A 170 -7.71 -16.90 -9.84
N GLN A 171 -7.57 -16.89 -11.15
CA GLN A 171 -8.35 -17.66 -12.13
C GLN A 171 -7.38 -18.39 -13.03
N SER A 172 -7.87 -19.32 -13.88
CA SER A 172 -6.98 -19.96 -14.87
C SER A 172 -6.25 -18.91 -15.69
N ARG A 173 -4.92 -18.97 -15.75
CA ARG A 173 -4.04 -18.07 -16.51
C ARG A 173 -3.97 -16.62 -16.05
N VAL A 174 -4.68 -16.24 -14.97
CA VAL A 174 -4.68 -14.85 -14.47
C VAL A 174 -4.55 -14.85 -12.96
N VAL A 175 -3.66 -14.03 -12.44
CA VAL A 175 -3.45 -13.84 -11.00
C VAL A 175 -3.30 -12.37 -10.66
N LEU A 176 -3.85 -11.93 -9.53
CA LEU A 176 -3.74 -10.58 -9.01
C LEU A 176 -2.74 -10.54 -7.84
N VAL A 177 -1.92 -9.49 -7.78
CA VAL A 177 -0.97 -9.24 -6.68
C VAL A 177 -1.05 -7.78 -6.22
N GLY A 178 -0.68 -7.52 -4.97
CA GLY A 178 -0.65 -6.19 -4.39
C GLY A 178 -2.02 -5.50 -4.44
N ASP A 179 -2.02 -4.20 -4.71
CA ASP A 179 -3.25 -3.38 -4.70
C ASP A 179 -4.30 -3.82 -5.74
N ALA A 180 -3.92 -4.56 -6.78
CA ALA A 180 -4.88 -5.17 -7.70
C ALA A 180 -5.75 -6.23 -7.01
N ALA A 181 -5.18 -6.96 -6.03
CA ALA A 181 -5.87 -7.96 -5.24
C ALA A 181 -6.46 -7.40 -3.94
N HIS A 182 -5.74 -6.49 -3.26
CA HIS A 182 -6.14 -5.93 -1.97
C HIS A 182 -5.50 -4.56 -1.75
N THR A 183 -6.31 -3.58 -1.41
CA THR A 183 -5.84 -2.26 -0.96
C THR A 183 -6.18 -2.12 0.52
N ILE A 184 -5.18 -1.89 1.35
CA ILE A 184 -5.37 -1.69 2.80
C ILE A 184 -5.28 -0.22 3.17
N HIS A 185 -5.86 0.14 4.32
CA HIS A 185 -5.72 1.49 4.86
C HIS A 185 -4.25 1.79 5.15
N PRO A 186 -3.68 2.94 4.72
CA PRO A 186 -2.26 3.25 4.82
C PRO A 186 -1.81 3.64 6.25
N LEU A 187 -2.42 3.11 7.29
CA LEU A 187 -2.11 3.42 8.70
C LEU A 187 -0.63 3.22 9.06
N ALA A 188 0.05 2.30 8.39
CA ALA A 188 1.43 1.96 8.72
C ALA A 188 2.33 1.79 7.48
N GLY A 189 1.90 2.30 6.30
CA GLY A 189 2.67 2.15 5.06
C GLY A 189 2.86 0.69 4.58
N GLN A 190 2.06 -0.24 5.06
CA GLN A 190 2.22 -1.69 4.87
C GLN A 190 1.77 -2.22 3.49
N GLY A 191 1.07 -1.39 2.68
CA GLY A 191 0.50 -1.84 1.40
C GLY A 191 1.55 -2.45 0.46
N VAL A 192 2.65 -1.76 0.26
CA VAL A 192 3.75 -2.23 -0.62
C VAL A 192 4.38 -3.51 -0.09
N ASN A 193 4.59 -3.64 1.23
CA ASN A 193 5.20 -4.83 1.83
C ASN A 193 4.32 -6.07 1.63
N LEU A 194 3.01 -5.94 1.77
CA LEU A 194 2.08 -7.03 1.45
C LEU A 194 2.13 -7.42 -0.01
N GLY A 195 2.23 -6.44 -0.92
CA GLY A 195 2.41 -6.67 -2.34
C GLY A 195 3.69 -7.43 -2.66
N PHE A 196 4.82 -7.09 -2.04
CA PHE A 196 6.07 -7.84 -2.19
C PHE A 196 5.95 -9.27 -1.65
N SER A 197 5.30 -9.47 -0.51
CA SER A 197 5.05 -10.82 0.01
C SER A 197 4.12 -11.63 -0.91
N ASP A 198 3.19 -11.00 -1.61
CA ASP A 198 2.39 -11.67 -2.64
C ASP A 198 3.28 -12.16 -3.79
N VAL A 199 4.19 -11.30 -4.27
CA VAL A 199 5.12 -11.65 -5.36
C VAL A 199 6.03 -12.80 -4.94
N GLU A 200 6.61 -12.74 -3.74
CA GLU A 200 7.47 -13.80 -3.20
C GLU A 200 6.76 -15.16 -3.21
N VAL A 201 5.56 -15.23 -2.63
CA VAL A 201 4.78 -16.48 -2.57
C VAL A 201 4.35 -16.94 -3.96
N LEU A 202 4.01 -16.02 -4.86
CA LEU A 202 3.66 -16.37 -6.23
C LEU A 202 4.86 -16.97 -6.98
N VAL A 203 6.04 -16.37 -6.83
CA VAL A 203 7.28 -16.87 -7.42
C VAL A 203 7.61 -18.28 -6.91
N ASP A 204 7.49 -18.53 -5.59
CA ASP A 204 7.66 -19.86 -5.01
C ASP A 204 6.76 -20.91 -5.69
N GLU A 205 5.48 -20.60 -5.87
CA GLU A 205 4.53 -21.55 -6.46
C GLU A 205 4.79 -21.75 -7.96
N ILE A 206 5.21 -20.70 -8.68
CA ILE A 206 5.60 -20.80 -10.09
C ILE A 206 6.86 -21.65 -10.24
N GLN A 207 7.91 -21.40 -9.45
CA GLN A 207 9.16 -22.19 -9.48
C GLN A 207 8.91 -23.67 -9.16
N ARG A 208 8.07 -23.94 -8.15
CA ARG A 208 7.68 -25.31 -7.79
C ARG A 208 6.91 -26.01 -8.90
N ALA A 209 6.06 -25.29 -9.64
CA ALA A 209 5.35 -25.83 -10.79
C ALA A 209 6.31 -26.10 -11.97
N TRP A 210 7.17 -25.12 -12.26
CA TRP A 210 8.16 -25.19 -13.32
C TRP A 210 9.12 -26.37 -13.13
N SER A 211 9.65 -26.56 -11.92
CA SER A 211 10.58 -27.67 -11.61
C SER A 211 9.96 -29.06 -11.75
N ARG A 212 8.64 -29.14 -11.87
CA ARG A 212 7.87 -30.38 -12.04
C ARG A 212 7.21 -30.52 -13.41
N ASP A 213 7.57 -29.65 -14.33
CA ASP A 213 6.96 -29.58 -15.67
C ASP A 213 5.43 -29.40 -15.63
N ILE A 214 4.94 -28.68 -14.61
CA ILE A 214 3.51 -28.36 -14.45
C ILE A 214 3.25 -26.96 -15.05
N ASP A 215 2.19 -26.84 -15.84
CA ASP A 215 1.74 -25.59 -16.43
C ASP A 215 1.50 -24.52 -15.35
N ILE A 216 2.30 -23.43 -15.37
CA ILE A 216 2.27 -22.33 -14.41
C ILE A 216 0.94 -21.55 -14.42
N GLY A 217 0.23 -21.56 -15.53
CA GLY A 217 -1.10 -20.93 -15.65
C GLY A 217 -2.26 -21.80 -15.14
N ASN A 218 -1.97 -23.02 -14.68
CA ASN A 218 -2.98 -23.93 -14.15
C ASN A 218 -3.57 -23.38 -12.85
N ILE A 219 -4.91 -23.39 -12.76
CA ILE A 219 -5.62 -22.88 -11.57
C ILE A 219 -5.22 -23.61 -10.28
N ALA A 220 -4.82 -24.87 -10.33
CA ALA A 220 -4.34 -25.61 -9.15
C ALA A 220 -3.05 -25.03 -8.58
N VAL A 221 -2.15 -24.49 -9.43
CA VAL A 221 -0.92 -23.80 -9.04
C VAL A 221 -1.29 -22.44 -8.41
N LEU A 222 -2.06 -21.64 -9.13
CA LEU A 222 -2.43 -20.30 -8.70
C LEU A 222 -3.33 -20.28 -7.46
N SER A 223 -4.15 -21.31 -7.26
CA SER A 223 -4.94 -21.48 -6.03
C SER A 223 -4.09 -21.77 -4.78
N ARG A 224 -2.87 -22.34 -4.93
CA ARG A 224 -1.95 -22.48 -3.79
C ARG A 224 -1.43 -21.13 -3.33
N TYR A 225 -1.04 -20.25 -4.26
CA TYR A 225 -0.71 -18.86 -3.97
C TYR A 225 -1.86 -18.17 -3.21
N GLN A 226 -3.08 -18.22 -3.74
CA GLN A 226 -4.25 -17.61 -3.10
C GLN A 226 -4.49 -18.14 -1.68
N ARG A 227 -4.38 -19.47 -1.44
CA ARG A 227 -4.56 -20.06 -0.12
C ARG A 227 -3.51 -19.63 0.89
N ARG A 228 -2.28 -19.36 0.45
CA ARG A 228 -1.21 -18.87 1.33
C ARG A 228 -1.39 -17.40 1.66
N ARG A 229 -1.71 -16.56 0.66
CA ARG A 229 -1.71 -15.09 0.82
C ARG A 229 -3.00 -14.50 1.34
N LYS A 230 -4.15 -15.00 0.87
CA LYS A 230 -5.44 -14.41 1.21
C LYS A 230 -5.77 -14.38 2.72
N PRO A 231 -5.54 -15.44 3.51
CA PRO A 231 -5.75 -15.38 4.96
C PRO A 231 -4.86 -14.36 5.67
N GLU A 232 -3.59 -14.23 5.25
CA GLU A 232 -2.64 -13.27 5.82
C GLU A 232 -3.06 -11.83 5.51
N ASN A 233 -3.46 -11.56 4.28
CA ASN A 233 -3.94 -10.25 3.86
C ASN A 233 -5.23 -9.88 4.61
N LEU A 234 -6.17 -10.82 4.76
CA LEU A 234 -7.38 -10.59 5.56
C LEU A 234 -7.08 -10.34 7.03
N ALA A 235 -6.13 -11.08 7.62
CA ALA A 235 -5.71 -10.87 9.00
C ALA A 235 -5.08 -9.47 9.19
N MET A 236 -4.27 -9.01 8.24
CA MET A 236 -3.69 -7.66 8.27
C MET A 236 -4.77 -6.59 8.13
N MET A 237 -5.74 -6.78 7.22
CA MET A 237 -6.89 -5.87 7.08
C MET A 237 -7.70 -5.78 8.36
N ALA A 238 -8.00 -6.92 9.00
CA ALA A 238 -8.73 -6.96 10.27
C ALA A 238 -7.94 -6.28 11.40
N LEU A 239 -6.61 -6.45 11.44
CA LEU A 239 -5.74 -5.79 12.39
C LEU A 239 -5.77 -4.26 12.20
N MET A 240 -5.63 -3.76 10.97
CA MET A 240 -5.68 -2.33 10.67
C MET A 240 -7.05 -1.71 11.02
N GLU A 241 -8.14 -2.42 10.72
CA GLU A 241 -9.48 -1.98 11.10
C GLU A 241 -9.65 -1.96 12.63
N GLY A 242 -9.11 -2.95 13.35
CA GLY A 242 -9.08 -2.97 14.81
C GLY A 242 -8.32 -1.78 15.40
N PHE A 243 -7.14 -1.47 14.86
CA PHE A 243 -6.38 -0.28 15.25
C PHE A 243 -7.17 1.00 15.00
N LYS A 244 -7.74 1.14 13.79
CA LYS A 244 -8.56 2.32 13.47
C LYS A 244 -9.68 2.52 14.49
N ARG A 245 -10.44 1.49 14.82
CA ARG A 245 -11.55 1.57 15.80
C ARG A 245 -11.06 1.90 17.20
N LEU A 246 -9.91 1.34 17.60
CA LEU A 246 -9.30 1.60 18.91
C LEU A 246 -8.88 3.06 19.04
N PHE A 247 -8.30 3.65 17.99
CA PHE A 247 -7.79 5.02 18.01
C PHE A 247 -8.85 6.07 17.70
N ALA A 248 -9.89 5.75 16.94
CA ALA A 248 -11.01 6.66 16.67
C ALA A 248 -11.98 6.85 17.84
N ASN A 249 -11.86 6.05 18.91
CA ASN A 249 -12.80 6.09 20.04
C ASN A 249 -12.25 6.95 21.18
N ASP A 250 -12.91 8.08 21.45
CA ASP A 250 -12.51 9.04 22.49
C ASP A 250 -13.10 8.74 23.90
N ARG A 251 -13.79 7.62 24.08
CA ARG A 251 -14.29 7.24 25.42
C ARG A 251 -13.13 7.05 26.39
N LEU A 252 -13.26 7.59 27.59
CA LEU A 252 -12.22 7.56 28.62
C LEU A 252 -11.69 6.14 28.88
N SER A 253 -12.59 5.15 28.94
CA SER A 253 -12.22 3.74 29.12
C SER A 253 -11.34 3.20 27.98
N MET A 254 -11.60 3.59 26.73
CA MET A 254 -10.79 3.18 25.58
C MET A 254 -9.45 3.91 25.54
N ARG A 255 -9.40 5.17 25.96
CA ARG A 255 -8.14 5.91 26.12
C ARG A 255 -7.24 5.27 27.17
N LEU A 256 -7.79 4.89 28.32
CA LEU A 256 -7.06 4.18 29.38
C LEU A 256 -6.59 2.81 28.91
N LEU A 257 -7.44 2.02 28.25
CA LEU A 257 -7.06 0.72 27.70
C LEU A 257 -5.93 0.84 26.68
N ARG A 258 -5.99 1.83 25.79
CA ARG A 258 -4.96 2.13 24.80
C ARG A 258 -3.64 2.51 25.48
N SER A 259 -3.68 3.44 26.45
CA SER A 259 -2.48 3.88 27.16
C SER A 259 -1.81 2.75 27.94
N LEU A 260 -2.60 1.97 28.70
CA LEU A 260 -2.09 0.82 29.45
C LEU A 260 -1.60 -0.31 28.52
N GLY A 261 -2.30 -0.55 27.42
CA GLY A 261 -1.92 -1.56 26.43
C GLY A 261 -0.61 -1.20 25.73
N MET A 262 -0.42 0.05 25.33
CA MET A 262 0.81 0.53 24.70
C MET A 262 1.98 0.49 25.66
N SER A 263 1.80 0.95 26.92
CA SER A 263 2.84 0.88 27.94
C SER A 263 3.29 -0.56 28.22
N LYS A 264 2.33 -1.48 28.38
CA LYS A 264 2.67 -2.90 28.60
C LYS A 264 3.33 -3.56 27.39
N LEU A 265 2.94 -3.19 26.17
CA LEU A 265 3.58 -3.67 24.94
C LEU A 265 5.03 -3.18 24.83
N ASP A 266 5.30 -1.97 25.32
CA ASP A 266 6.66 -1.40 25.31
C ASP A 266 7.59 -2.16 26.27
N ASP A 267 7.06 -2.66 27.38
CA ASP A 267 7.78 -3.48 28.37
C ASP A 267 8.05 -4.92 27.86
N LEU A 268 7.23 -5.42 26.92
CA LEU A 268 7.34 -6.78 26.38
C LEU A 268 8.23 -6.83 25.13
N ASN A 269 9.54 -6.71 25.31
CA ASN A 269 10.54 -6.69 24.23
C ASN A 269 10.41 -7.85 23.22
N PHE A 270 10.02 -9.04 23.66
CA PHE A 270 9.81 -10.19 22.77
C PHE A 270 8.65 -9.97 21.79
N LEU A 271 7.50 -9.51 22.29
CA LEU A 271 6.32 -9.21 21.45
C LEU A 271 6.60 -8.02 20.53
N LYS A 272 7.22 -6.98 21.04
CA LYS A 272 7.63 -5.81 20.26
C LYS A 272 8.55 -6.21 19.10
N THR A 273 9.58 -7.00 19.37
CA THR A 273 10.51 -7.49 18.35
C THR A 273 9.79 -8.36 17.29
N ALA A 274 8.89 -9.24 17.70
CA ALA A 274 8.13 -10.08 16.79
C ALA A 274 7.19 -9.26 15.88
N ILE A 275 6.53 -8.24 16.45
CA ILE A 275 5.67 -7.30 15.68
C ILE A 275 6.53 -6.49 14.71
N ILE A 276 7.66 -5.95 15.15
CA ILE A 276 8.57 -5.17 14.30
C ILE A 276 9.10 -6.04 13.15
N LYS A 277 9.59 -7.25 13.42
CA LYS A 277 10.06 -8.17 12.37
C LYS A 277 8.97 -8.45 11.35
N LYS A 278 7.77 -8.79 11.81
CA LYS A 278 6.63 -9.03 10.92
C LYS A 278 6.23 -7.79 10.10
N ALA A 279 6.33 -6.60 10.69
CA ALA A 279 6.08 -5.33 10.00
C ALA A 279 7.15 -5.00 8.95
N MET A 280 8.39 -5.45 9.18
CA MET A 280 9.52 -5.27 8.26
C MET A 280 9.57 -6.36 7.18
N GLY A 281 8.74 -7.42 7.25
CA GLY A 281 8.75 -8.53 6.30
C GLY A 281 9.92 -9.50 6.50
N VAL A 282 10.48 -9.57 7.70
CA VAL A 282 11.61 -10.45 8.06
C VAL A 282 11.28 -11.31 9.30
#